data_79aa46f1efb596752814c7eb5cbcc176
#
_entry.id   79aa46f1efb596752814c7eb5cbcc176
#
_cell.length_a   1.000
_cell.length_b   1.000
_cell.length_c   1.000
_cell.angle_alpha   90.00
_cell.angle_beta   90.00
_cell.angle_gamma   90.00
#
_symmetry.space_group_name_H-M   'P 1'
#
loop_
_entity.id
_entity.type
_entity.pdbx_description
1 polymer ?
#
loop_
_entity_poly.entity_id
_entity_poly.type
_entity_poly.pdbx_seq_one_letter_code
_entity_poly.pdbx_strand_id
1 'polypeptide(L)'
;MESIRELFRICNGPSSSHTVGPKKAAEQFLARHRDAESFRVTLYGSLAATGKGHLTDAAILSVLEPVAPTEMIWKPETVLPFHPNGMLYEALKGGKVEEAWTIFSVGGGALANEHTKQRKPVDIYPLTTIEEILKWCQAEGKTFWEYVEDYEGHDIWEFLSTIWTTMCETIERGLNNEGVLPGGLKVRRKASTYMVKAKSFNDSLSSRSKLYAYALATSEENAAGGIVVTAPTCGSSGVVPAVLYNIAQSREIPTVRILRALATAGLFGNIAKTNASISGAEVGCQGEVGVACAMAAAAACQLFGGTPTQIEYAAEMALEHFLGLTCDPVCGLVQIPCIERNAVAAARALDANLYACLLYTSDAA
;
A
#
# COMPACT_ATOMS: atom_id res chain seq x y z
N MET A 1 -11.40 5.39 14.69
CA MET A 1 -10.72 4.85 13.48
C MET A 1 -10.50 3.36 13.64
N GLU A 2 -10.42 2.62 12.51
CA GLU A 2 -10.03 1.19 12.50
C GLU A 2 -8.60 0.96 13.01
N SER A 3 -8.23 -0.30 13.25
CA SER A 3 -6.86 -0.70 13.53
C SER A 3 -5.90 -0.39 12.37
N ILE A 4 -4.63 -0.03 12.68
CA ILE A 4 -3.58 0.10 11.65
C ILE A 4 -3.23 -1.25 11.01
N ARG A 5 -3.66 -2.37 11.57
CA ARG A 5 -3.58 -3.71 10.94
C ARG A 5 -4.40 -3.78 9.64
N GLU A 6 -5.45 -2.96 9.54
CA GLU A 6 -6.26 -2.84 8.33
C GLU A 6 -5.63 -1.94 7.26
N LEU A 7 -4.56 -1.24 7.58
CA LEU A 7 -3.77 -0.44 6.65
C LEU A 7 -2.58 -1.23 6.09
N PHE A 8 -1.81 -1.86 6.99
CA PHE A 8 -0.67 -2.70 6.61
C PHE A 8 -1.13 -4.12 6.32
N ARG A 9 -1.07 -4.52 5.05
CA ARG A 9 -1.46 -5.86 4.61
C ARG A 9 -0.36 -6.48 3.78
N ILE A 10 0.04 -7.69 4.12
CA ILE A 10 0.94 -8.51 3.31
C ILE A 10 0.11 -9.11 2.17
N CYS A 11 0.48 -8.83 0.94
CA CYS A 11 -0.26 -9.30 -0.23
C CYS A 11 0.60 -9.36 -1.49
N ASN A 12 0.08 -10.00 -2.52
CA ASN A 12 0.69 -9.94 -3.85
C ASN A 12 0.26 -8.65 -4.57
N GLY A 13 1.23 -7.96 -5.20
CA GLY A 13 0.92 -6.84 -6.09
C GLY A 13 0.21 -7.28 -7.37
N PRO A 14 0.00 -6.35 -8.30
CA PRO A 14 0.40 -4.94 -8.21
C PRO A 14 -0.66 -3.99 -7.63
N SER A 15 -1.89 -4.44 -7.42
CA SER A 15 -3.01 -3.55 -7.05
C SER A 15 -3.88 -4.12 -5.96
N SER A 16 -4.17 -3.33 -4.93
CA SER A 16 -5.10 -3.73 -3.88
C SER A 16 -6.52 -3.98 -4.41
N SER A 17 -7.01 -3.16 -5.34
CA SER A 17 -8.36 -3.28 -5.91
C SER A 17 -8.46 -4.26 -7.08
N HIS A 18 -7.42 -4.38 -7.90
CA HIS A 18 -7.44 -5.19 -9.13
C HIS A 18 -6.79 -6.56 -8.98
N THR A 19 -6.02 -6.80 -7.90
CA THR A 19 -5.35 -8.08 -7.67
C THR A 19 -5.82 -8.71 -6.36
N VAL A 20 -5.68 -7.98 -5.24
CA VAL A 20 -5.98 -8.51 -3.90
C VAL A 20 -7.49 -8.73 -3.71
N GLY A 21 -8.32 -7.75 -4.10
CA GLY A 21 -9.79 -7.87 -4.03
C GLY A 21 -10.32 -9.06 -4.82
N PRO A 22 -10.02 -9.19 -6.13
CA PRO A 22 -10.40 -10.34 -6.94
C PRO A 22 -9.92 -11.69 -6.41
N LYS A 23 -8.67 -11.78 -5.93
CA LYS A 23 -8.15 -13.00 -5.30
C LYS A 23 -8.96 -13.39 -4.09
N LYS A 24 -9.21 -12.44 -3.18
CA LYS A 24 -10.03 -12.65 -1.98
C LYS A 24 -11.47 -13.05 -2.31
N ALA A 25 -12.04 -12.50 -3.39
CA ALA A 25 -13.36 -12.90 -3.86
C ALA A 25 -13.35 -14.36 -4.35
N ALA A 26 -12.33 -14.76 -5.12
CA ALA A 26 -12.16 -16.13 -5.58
C ALA A 26 -12.03 -17.11 -4.39
N GLU A 27 -11.23 -16.77 -3.38
CA GLU A 27 -11.05 -17.56 -2.16
C GLU A 27 -12.38 -17.75 -1.41
N GLN A 28 -13.17 -16.67 -1.24
CA GLN A 28 -14.48 -16.74 -0.59
C GLN A 28 -15.50 -17.55 -1.39
N PHE A 29 -15.46 -17.45 -2.72
CA PHE A 29 -16.35 -18.21 -3.61
C PHE A 29 -15.99 -19.69 -3.58
N LEU A 30 -14.70 -20.03 -3.73
CA LEU A 30 -14.20 -21.40 -3.67
C LEU A 30 -14.52 -22.09 -2.34
N ALA A 31 -14.45 -21.37 -1.21
CA ALA A 31 -14.78 -21.94 0.10
C ALA A 31 -16.20 -22.52 0.18
N ARG A 32 -17.13 -22.01 -0.65
CA ARG A 32 -18.52 -22.44 -0.75
C ARG A 32 -18.77 -23.50 -1.84
N HIS A 33 -17.89 -23.58 -2.85
CA HIS A 33 -18.09 -24.38 -4.07
C HIS A 33 -16.91 -25.28 -4.40
N ARG A 34 -16.42 -26.02 -3.41
CA ARG A 34 -15.27 -26.94 -3.58
C ARG A 34 -15.57 -28.16 -4.48
N ASP A 35 -16.83 -28.42 -4.71
CA ASP A 35 -17.34 -29.55 -5.51
C ASP A 35 -17.84 -29.14 -6.91
N ALA A 36 -17.57 -27.86 -7.31
CA ALA A 36 -17.88 -27.39 -8.65
C ALA A 36 -17.07 -28.14 -9.72
N GLU A 37 -17.69 -28.46 -10.85
CA GLU A 37 -17.01 -29.10 -11.98
C GLU A 37 -16.23 -28.10 -12.84
N SER A 38 -16.66 -26.85 -12.86
CA SER A 38 -15.97 -25.74 -13.51
C SER A 38 -16.42 -24.40 -12.94
N PHE A 39 -15.61 -23.37 -13.17
CA PHE A 39 -15.92 -22.00 -12.80
C PHE A 39 -15.96 -21.10 -14.05
N ARG A 40 -16.79 -20.07 -13.97
CA ARG A 40 -16.77 -18.96 -14.92
C ARG A 40 -16.68 -17.67 -14.14
N VAL A 41 -15.74 -16.78 -14.52
CA VAL A 41 -15.58 -15.47 -13.90
C VAL A 41 -15.67 -14.39 -14.95
N THR A 42 -16.66 -13.51 -14.80
CA THR A 42 -16.82 -12.33 -15.67
C THR A 42 -16.34 -11.08 -14.93
N LEU A 43 -15.39 -10.39 -15.54
CA LEU A 43 -14.89 -9.09 -15.07
C LEU A 43 -15.57 -7.96 -15.84
N TYR A 44 -15.89 -6.88 -15.14
CA TYR A 44 -16.60 -5.73 -15.69
C TYR A 44 -15.80 -4.43 -15.54
N GLY A 45 -16.09 -3.44 -16.38
CA GLY A 45 -15.60 -2.07 -16.30
C GLY A 45 -14.07 -1.99 -16.12
N SER A 46 -13.62 -1.32 -15.08
CA SER A 46 -12.18 -1.08 -14.81
C SER A 46 -11.38 -2.37 -14.61
N LEU A 47 -11.95 -3.39 -13.92
CA LEU A 47 -11.30 -4.69 -13.76
C LEU A 47 -11.07 -5.40 -15.10
N ALA A 48 -12.01 -5.29 -16.04
CA ALA A 48 -11.85 -5.88 -17.35
C ALA A 48 -10.90 -5.06 -18.24
N ALA A 49 -10.96 -3.74 -18.19
CA ALA A 49 -10.16 -2.85 -19.02
C ALA A 49 -8.66 -2.93 -18.71
N THR A 50 -8.31 -3.05 -17.43
CA THR A 50 -6.92 -2.99 -16.97
C THR A 50 -6.44 -4.28 -16.30
N GLY A 51 -7.30 -5.25 -16.11
CA GLY A 51 -7.07 -6.44 -15.28
C GLY A 51 -5.90 -7.31 -15.73
N LYS A 52 -5.67 -7.46 -17.04
CA LYS A 52 -4.51 -8.20 -17.55
C LYS A 52 -3.19 -7.57 -17.11
N GLY A 53 -3.14 -6.24 -17.10
CA GLY A 53 -1.98 -5.50 -16.63
C GLY A 53 -1.78 -5.53 -15.12
N HIS A 54 -2.87 -5.72 -14.38
CA HIS A 54 -2.88 -5.87 -12.92
C HIS A 54 -2.82 -7.33 -12.46
N LEU A 55 -2.62 -8.28 -13.37
CA LEU A 55 -2.58 -9.72 -13.07
C LEU A 55 -3.86 -10.21 -12.36
N THR A 56 -5.01 -9.60 -12.67
CA THR A 56 -6.30 -9.94 -12.06
C THR A 56 -6.70 -11.37 -12.38
N ASP A 57 -6.53 -11.78 -13.64
CA ASP A 57 -6.74 -13.16 -14.10
C ASP A 57 -5.80 -14.14 -13.38
N ALA A 58 -4.51 -13.85 -13.36
CA ALA A 58 -3.53 -14.70 -12.68
C ALA A 58 -3.87 -14.88 -11.19
N ALA A 59 -4.33 -13.81 -10.52
CA ALA A 59 -4.73 -13.84 -9.12
C ALA A 59 -5.96 -14.73 -8.89
N ILE A 60 -6.99 -14.62 -9.74
CA ILE A 60 -8.21 -15.45 -9.67
C ILE A 60 -7.90 -16.90 -10.03
N LEU A 61 -7.20 -17.13 -11.14
CA LEU A 61 -6.86 -18.46 -11.62
C LEU A 61 -5.96 -19.23 -10.63
N SER A 62 -5.06 -18.54 -9.93
CA SER A 62 -4.23 -19.15 -8.89
C SER A 62 -5.03 -19.81 -7.75
N VAL A 63 -6.28 -19.37 -7.56
CA VAL A 63 -7.19 -19.88 -6.53
C VAL A 63 -8.13 -20.97 -7.08
N LEU A 64 -8.76 -20.72 -8.23
CA LEU A 64 -9.84 -21.56 -8.74
C LEU A 64 -9.33 -22.69 -9.62
N GLU A 65 -8.36 -22.46 -10.50
CA GLU A 65 -7.90 -23.42 -11.49
C GLU A 65 -7.26 -24.70 -10.91
N PRO A 66 -6.57 -24.66 -9.74
CA PRO A 66 -6.11 -25.89 -9.08
C PRO A 66 -7.23 -26.85 -8.63
N VAL A 67 -8.47 -26.35 -8.54
CA VAL A 67 -9.64 -27.14 -8.12
C VAL A 67 -10.47 -27.58 -9.30
N ALA A 68 -10.79 -26.66 -10.22
CA ALA A 68 -11.59 -26.96 -11.41
C ALA A 68 -11.27 -25.96 -12.56
N PRO A 69 -11.46 -26.37 -13.84
CA PRO A 69 -11.26 -25.48 -14.98
C PRO A 69 -12.02 -24.16 -14.84
N THR A 70 -11.37 -23.07 -15.14
CA THR A 70 -11.92 -21.73 -14.94
C THR A 70 -11.90 -20.91 -16.25
N GLU A 71 -13.08 -20.50 -16.70
CA GLU A 71 -13.27 -19.62 -17.84
C GLU A 71 -13.27 -18.14 -17.40
N MET A 72 -12.43 -17.29 -18.05
CA MET A 72 -12.38 -15.86 -17.80
C MET A 72 -13.06 -15.06 -18.93
N ILE A 73 -14.08 -14.26 -18.60
CA ILE A 73 -14.80 -13.39 -19.53
C ILE A 73 -14.52 -11.92 -19.19
N TRP A 74 -14.22 -11.14 -20.22
CA TRP A 74 -13.84 -9.74 -20.09
C TRP A 74 -14.89 -8.84 -20.73
N LYS A 75 -15.50 -7.93 -19.95
CA LYS A 75 -16.52 -6.96 -20.40
C LYS A 75 -16.12 -5.52 -20.02
N PRO A 76 -15.09 -4.94 -20.64
CA PRO A 76 -14.60 -3.61 -20.28
C PRO A 76 -15.62 -2.49 -20.51
N GLU A 77 -16.50 -2.63 -21.54
CA GLU A 77 -17.51 -1.65 -21.87
C GLU A 77 -18.75 -1.69 -20.96
N THR A 78 -18.85 -2.70 -20.10
CA THR A 78 -19.99 -2.88 -19.20
C THR A 78 -19.60 -2.45 -17.79
N VAL A 79 -20.14 -1.33 -17.32
CA VAL A 79 -19.98 -0.88 -15.93
C VAL A 79 -21.25 -1.20 -15.16
N LEU A 80 -21.12 -1.94 -14.06
CA LEU A 80 -22.24 -2.26 -13.18
C LEU A 80 -22.60 -1.05 -12.30
N PRO A 81 -23.90 -0.85 -11.96
CA PRO A 81 -24.35 0.38 -11.28
C PRO A 81 -23.72 0.64 -9.92
N PHE A 82 -23.40 -0.42 -9.15
CA PHE A 82 -22.91 -0.30 -7.78
C PHE A 82 -21.46 0.22 -7.71
N HIS A 83 -20.57 -0.30 -8.58
CA HIS A 83 -19.15 0.10 -8.58
C HIS A 83 -18.47 -0.34 -9.89
N PRO A 84 -17.50 0.43 -10.45
CA PRO A 84 -16.81 0.07 -11.70
C PRO A 84 -15.95 -1.20 -11.64
N ASN A 85 -15.57 -1.67 -10.44
CA ASN A 85 -14.78 -2.88 -10.26
C ASN A 85 -15.68 -4.09 -9.95
N GLY A 86 -16.60 -4.41 -10.85
CA GLY A 86 -17.53 -5.54 -10.72
C GLY A 86 -16.95 -6.86 -11.17
N MET A 87 -17.35 -7.93 -10.49
CA MET A 87 -17.03 -9.33 -10.80
C MET A 87 -18.26 -10.20 -10.63
N LEU A 88 -18.46 -11.13 -11.55
CA LEU A 88 -19.47 -12.20 -11.43
C LEU A 88 -18.75 -13.55 -11.40
N TYR A 89 -18.89 -14.26 -10.31
CA TYR A 89 -18.42 -15.64 -10.14
C TYR A 89 -19.58 -16.60 -10.33
N GLU A 90 -19.39 -17.65 -11.13
CA GLU A 90 -20.35 -18.70 -11.38
C GLU A 90 -19.70 -20.07 -11.15
N ALA A 91 -20.36 -20.91 -10.36
CA ALA A 91 -20.01 -22.31 -10.19
C ALA A 91 -20.93 -23.17 -11.08
N LEU A 92 -20.35 -24.08 -11.86
CA LEU A 92 -21.08 -24.89 -12.82
C LEU A 92 -20.98 -26.37 -12.42
N LYS A 93 -22.11 -27.10 -12.60
CA LYS A 93 -22.23 -28.53 -12.43
C LYS A 93 -23.16 -29.11 -13.50
N GLY A 94 -22.73 -30.18 -14.18
CA GLY A 94 -23.45 -30.70 -15.34
C GLY A 94 -23.70 -29.70 -16.43
N GLY A 95 -22.81 -28.73 -16.63
CA GLY A 95 -22.92 -27.64 -17.62
C GLY A 95 -23.97 -26.56 -17.28
N LYS A 96 -24.57 -26.59 -16.08
CA LYS A 96 -25.53 -25.59 -15.58
C LYS A 96 -24.92 -24.77 -14.45
N VAL A 97 -25.28 -23.49 -14.38
CA VAL A 97 -24.90 -22.60 -13.29
C VAL A 97 -25.67 -23.01 -12.03
N GLU A 98 -24.96 -23.42 -11.00
CA GLU A 98 -25.51 -23.80 -9.69
C GLU A 98 -25.66 -22.57 -8.79
N GLU A 99 -24.63 -21.72 -8.73
CA GLU A 99 -24.67 -20.44 -8.04
C GLU A 99 -23.95 -19.36 -8.87
N ALA A 100 -24.49 -18.15 -8.81
CA ALA A 100 -23.91 -16.95 -9.38
C ALA A 100 -23.78 -15.88 -8.28
N TRP A 101 -22.60 -15.31 -8.15
CA TRP A 101 -22.29 -14.31 -7.11
C TRP A 101 -21.65 -13.06 -7.69
N THR A 102 -22.39 -11.95 -7.65
CA THR A 102 -21.87 -10.64 -8.04
C THR A 102 -21.24 -9.95 -6.83
N ILE A 103 -20.01 -9.48 -6.98
CA ILE A 103 -19.22 -8.83 -5.93
C ILE A 103 -18.35 -7.72 -6.54
N PHE A 104 -18.02 -6.72 -5.74
CA PHE A 104 -17.25 -5.57 -6.16
C PHE A 104 -16.02 -5.37 -5.29
N SER A 105 -14.90 -5.03 -5.90
CA SER A 105 -13.69 -4.63 -5.19
C SER A 105 -13.71 -3.11 -4.98
N VAL A 106 -14.01 -2.69 -3.76
CA VAL A 106 -14.29 -1.27 -3.40
C VAL A 106 -13.07 -0.51 -2.86
N GLY A 107 -11.86 -1.02 -3.09
CA GLY A 107 -10.61 -0.40 -2.67
C GLY A 107 -9.94 -1.11 -1.48
N GLY A 108 -8.62 -0.98 -1.36
CA GLY A 108 -7.83 -1.60 -0.29
C GLY A 108 -7.96 -3.13 -0.15
N GLY A 109 -8.46 -3.83 -1.18
CA GLY A 109 -8.79 -5.26 -1.12
C GLY A 109 -10.09 -5.57 -0.36
N ALA A 110 -10.91 -4.55 -0.07
CA ALA A 110 -12.25 -4.73 0.48
C ALA A 110 -13.24 -5.18 -0.59
N LEU A 111 -14.22 -6.00 -0.18
CA LEU A 111 -15.28 -6.52 -1.04
C LEU A 111 -16.63 -6.04 -0.55
N ALA A 112 -17.51 -5.64 -1.47
CA ALA A 112 -18.90 -5.26 -1.18
C ALA A 112 -19.84 -5.75 -2.27
N ASN A 113 -21.11 -5.94 -1.95
CA ASN A 113 -22.21 -6.14 -2.88
C ASN A 113 -23.45 -5.38 -2.38
N GLU A 114 -24.50 -5.32 -3.18
CA GLU A 114 -25.75 -4.62 -2.85
C GLU A 114 -26.43 -5.12 -1.55
N HIS A 115 -26.11 -6.33 -1.13
CA HIS A 115 -26.65 -6.98 0.08
C HIS A 115 -25.65 -7.02 1.24
N THR A 116 -24.39 -6.64 1.00
CA THR A 116 -23.42 -6.58 2.08
C THR A 116 -23.81 -5.40 2.97
N LYS A 117 -24.46 -5.69 4.10
CA LYS A 117 -24.38 -4.75 5.22
C LYS A 117 -22.89 -4.56 5.43
N GLN A 118 -22.38 -3.37 5.09
CA GLN A 118 -21.00 -3.02 5.38
C GLN A 118 -20.76 -3.46 6.82
N ARG A 119 -19.89 -4.43 7.03
CA ARG A 119 -19.40 -4.72 8.35
C ARG A 119 -18.87 -3.39 8.83
N LYS A 120 -19.58 -2.72 9.74
CA LYS A 120 -19.08 -1.45 10.27
C LYS A 120 -17.69 -1.77 10.78
N PRO A 121 -16.69 -1.06 10.31
CA PRO A 121 -15.34 -1.26 10.82
C PRO A 121 -15.39 -1.15 12.33
N VAL A 122 -14.65 -1.99 13.01
CA VAL A 122 -14.54 -1.89 14.47
C VAL A 122 -13.55 -0.75 14.73
N ASP A 123 -14.08 0.39 15.12
CA ASP A 123 -13.26 1.52 15.52
C ASP A 123 -12.62 1.23 16.88
N ILE A 124 -11.31 1.22 16.91
CA ILE A 124 -10.54 1.06 18.14
C ILE A 124 -9.94 2.39 18.63
N TYR A 125 -9.70 3.33 17.72
CA TYR A 125 -9.18 4.65 18.08
C TYR A 125 -10.35 5.64 18.23
N PRO A 126 -10.49 6.29 19.41
CA PRO A 126 -11.59 7.23 19.66
C PRO A 126 -11.39 8.58 18.96
N LEU A 127 -10.14 9.02 18.77
CA LEU A 127 -9.80 10.27 18.10
C LEU A 127 -9.58 10.03 16.61
N THR A 128 -9.98 10.99 15.77
CA THR A 128 -9.95 10.83 14.31
C THR A 128 -9.14 11.90 13.58
N THR A 129 -8.79 12.98 14.25
CA THR A 129 -8.01 14.09 13.67
C THR A 129 -6.62 14.17 14.31
N ILE A 130 -5.65 14.67 13.52
CA ILE A 130 -4.30 14.86 14.04
C ILE A 130 -4.24 15.87 15.16
N GLU A 131 -5.06 16.92 15.10
CA GLU A 131 -5.16 17.96 16.13
C GLU A 131 -5.60 17.37 17.48
N GLU A 132 -6.61 16.52 17.50
CA GLU A 132 -7.09 15.84 18.72
C GLU A 132 -6.01 14.92 19.31
N ILE A 133 -5.34 14.15 18.45
CA ILE A 133 -4.28 13.22 18.89
C ILE A 133 -3.05 14.00 19.38
N LEU A 134 -2.69 15.12 18.75
CA LEU A 134 -1.60 15.96 19.20
C LEU A 134 -1.90 16.58 20.60
N LYS A 135 -3.12 17.06 20.83
CA LYS A 135 -3.57 17.53 22.15
C LYS A 135 -3.51 16.41 23.19
N TRP A 136 -3.90 15.20 22.81
CA TRP A 136 -3.79 14.04 23.68
C TRP A 136 -2.32 13.74 24.02
N CYS A 137 -1.42 13.73 23.04
CA CYS A 137 0.02 13.54 23.25
C CYS A 137 0.60 14.57 24.24
N GLN A 138 0.19 15.83 24.10
CA GLN A 138 0.62 16.91 25.00
C GLN A 138 0.08 16.74 26.43
N ALA A 139 -1.18 16.36 26.56
CA ALA A 139 -1.83 16.17 27.86
C ALA A 139 -1.27 14.97 28.63
N GLU A 140 -1.01 13.86 27.95
CA GLU A 140 -0.51 12.61 28.55
C GLU A 140 1.04 12.55 28.64
N GLY A 141 1.74 13.51 28.04
CA GLY A 141 3.21 13.48 27.94
C GLY A 141 3.73 12.31 27.12
N LYS A 142 2.94 11.83 26.14
CA LYS A 142 3.21 10.69 25.30
C LYS A 142 3.45 11.10 23.83
N THR A 143 3.85 10.14 23.03
CA THR A 143 4.12 10.30 21.60
C THR A 143 3.10 9.50 20.76
N PHE A 144 3.11 9.66 19.45
CA PHE A 144 2.19 8.98 18.53
C PHE A 144 2.23 7.45 18.59
N TRP A 145 3.43 6.85 18.73
CA TRP A 145 3.54 5.39 18.81
C TRP A 145 3.00 4.86 20.15
N GLU A 146 3.05 5.64 21.23
CA GLU A 146 2.44 5.29 22.52
C GLU A 146 0.91 5.38 22.45
N TYR A 147 0.38 6.37 21.71
CA TYR A 147 -1.04 6.41 21.40
C TYR A 147 -1.49 5.15 20.64
N VAL A 148 -0.69 4.69 19.67
CA VAL A 148 -0.98 3.43 18.96
C VAL A 148 -0.97 2.24 19.92
N GLU A 149 0.04 2.10 20.78
CA GLU A 149 0.15 0.99 21.74
C GLU A 149 -1.03 0.97 22.74
N ASP A 150 -1.45 2.13 23.22
CA ASP A 150 -2.57 2.23 24.17
C ASP A 150 -3.89 1.69 23.60
N TYR A 151 -4.14 1.82 22.29
CA TYR A 151 -5.39 1.39 21.65
C TYR A 151 -5.29 0.06 20.90
N GLU A 152 -4.15 -0.30 20.35
CA GLU A 152 -3.94 -1.58 19.65
C GLU A 152 -3.61 -2.74 20.61
N GLY A 153 -3.09 -2.42 21.80
CA GLY A 153 -2.55 -3.39 22.72
C GLY A 153 -1.12 -3.82 22.37
N HIS A 154 -0.49 -4.55 23.31
CA HIS A 154 0.93 -4.89 23.22
C HIS A 154 1.29 -5.88 22.07
N ASP A 155 0.34 -6.66 21.61
CA ASP A 155 0.50 -7.61 20.49
C ASP A 155 0.69 -6.92 19.13
N ILE A 156 0.49 -5.59 19.06
CA ILE A 156 0.81 -4.82 17.86
C ILE A 156 2.28 -4.94 17.46
N TRP A 157 3.18 -5.12 18.41
CA TRP A 157 4.62 -5.20 18.15
C TRP A 157 5.01 -6.46 17.39
N GLU A 158 4.38 -7.59 17.66
CA GLU A 158 4.58 -8.83 16.90
C GLU A 158 4.08 -8.67 15.46
N PHE A 159 2.91 -8.07 15.29
CA PHE A 159 2.37 -7.73 13.97
C PHE A 159 3.33 -6.81 13.20
N LEU A 160 3.74 -5.68 13.78
CA LEU A 160 4.64 -4.73 13.12
C LEU A 160 6.03 -5.34 12.85
N SER A 161 6.50 -6.26 13.68
CA SER A 161 7.73 -7.02 13.43
C SER A 161 7.61 -7.86 12.17
N THR A 162 6.49 -8.55 11.98
CA THR A 162 6.19 -9.32 10.77
C THR A 162 6.10 -8.41 9.54
N ILE A 163 5.43 -7.27 9.67
CA ILE A 163 5.34 -6.25 8.62
C ILE A 163 6.73 -5.75 8.22
N TRP A 164 7.56 -5.38 9.19
CA TRP A 164 8.91 -4.89 8.94
C TRP A 164 9.80 -5.93 8.27
N THR A 165 9.78 -7.17 8.75
CA THR A 165 10.52 -8.29 8.15
C THR A 165 10.13 -8.47 6.68
N THR A 166 8.83 -8.50 6.39
CA THR A 166 8.34 -8.62 5.00
C THR A 166 8.77 -7.43 4.13
N MET A 167 8.77 -6.21 4.67
CA MET A 167 9.26 -5.02 3.95
C MET A 167 10.75 -5.16 3.59
N CYS A 168 11.58 -5.60 4.53
CA CYS A 168 13.01 -5.84 4.30
C CYS A 168 13.25 -6.92 3.24
N GLU A 169 12.59 -8.09 3.38
CA GLU A 169 12.68 -9.18 2.41
C GLU A 169 12.26 -8.76 1.00
N THR A 170 11.24 -7.91 0.90
CA THR A 170 10.80 -7.37 -0.39
C THR A 170 11.86 -6.49 -1.03
N ILE A 171 12.50 -5.60 -0.28
CA ILE A 171 13.61 -4.77 -0.77
C ILE A 171 14.77 -5.65 -1.23
N GLU A 172 15.21 -6.58 -0.39
CA GLU A 172 16.34 -7.46 -0.69
C GLU A 172 16.08 -8.32 -1.94
N ARG A 173 14.89 -8.89 -2.06
CA ARG A 173 14.46 -9.64 -3.24
C ARG A 173 14.47 -8.75 -4.48
N GLY A 174 13.89 -7.54 -4.41
CA GLY A 174 13.83 -6.62 -5.55
C GLY A 174 15.19 -6.10 -6.00
N LEU A 175 16.15 -5.91 -5.08
CA LEU A 175 17.52 -5.54 -5.41
C LEU A 175 18.27 -6.63 -6.16
N ASN A 176 17.92 -7.90 -5.94
CA ASN A 176 18.54 -9.06 -6.57
C ASN A 176 17.82 -9.51 -7.85
N ASN A 177 16.63 -8.96 -8.13
CA ASN A 177 15.87 -9.28 -9.33
C ASN A 177 16.20 -8.33 -10.48
N GLU A 178 16.46 -8.90 -11.64
CA GLU A 178 16.73 -8.17 -12.88
C GLU A 178 15.71 -8.53 -13.97
N GLY A 179 15.87 -7.94 -15.16
CA GLY A 179 15.05 -8.25 -16.31
C GLY A 179 13.95 -7.22 -16.59
N VAL A 180 12.82 -7.70 -17.11
CA VAL A 180 11.70 -6.89 -17.60
C VAL A 180 10.45 -7.19 -16.80
N LEU A 181 9.72 -6.15 -16.43
CA LEU A 181 8.44 -6.26 -15.73
C LEU A 181 7.36 -6.84 -16.64
N PRO A 182 6.37 -7.55 -16.10
CA PRO A 182 5.23 -8.07 -16.85
C PRO A 182 4.45 -6.95 -17.55
N GLY A 183 3.79 -7.30 -18.67
CA GLY A 183 2.91 -6.40 -19.42
C GLY A 183 3.55 -5.78 -20.66
N GLY A 184 2.74 -5.01 -21.39
CA GLY A 184 3.08 -4.50 -22.71
C GLY A 184 4.12 -3.39 -22.76
N LEU A 185 4.39 -2.71 -21.64
CA LEU A 185 5.33 -1.58 -21.57
C LEU A 185 6.79 -1.99 -21.61
N LYS A 186 7.11 -3.25 -21.34
CA LYS A 186 8.47 -3.80 -21.32
C LYS A 186 9.45 -2.98 -20.46
N VAL A 187 8.98 -2.47 -19.34
CA VAL A 187 9.78 -1.67 -18.40
C VAL A 187 10.88 -2.55 -17.81
N ARG A 188 12.12 -2.11 -17.92
CA ARG A 188 13.26 -2.80 -17.29
C ARG A 188 13.34 -2.47 -15.82
N ARG A 189 13.68 -3.47 -14.99
CA ARG A 189 14.04 -3.28 -13.59
C ARG A 189 15.29 -2.41 -13.48
N LYS A 190 15.32 -1.48 -12.54
CA LYS A 190 16.36 -0.47 -12.37
C LYS A 190 17.03 -0.53 -10.99
N ALA A 191 16.38 -1.18 -10.00
CA ALA A 191 16.81 -1.16 -8.60
C ALA A 191 18.28 -1.59 -8.43
N SER A 192 18.67 -2.74 -8.98
CA SER A 192 20.05 -3.24 -8.94
C SER A 192 21.04 -2.27 -9.58
N THR A 193 20.68 -1.68 -10.73
CA THR A 193 21.52 -0.70 -11.44
C THR A 193 21.74 0.56 -10.59
N TYR A 194 20.70 1.08 -9.93
CA TYR A 194 20.82 2.22 -9.02
C TYR A 194 21.72 1.90 -7.83
N MET A 195 21.60 0.70 -7.27
CA MET A 195 22.45 0.24 -6.16
C MET A 195 23.92 0.15 -6.58
N VAL A 196 24.20 -0.39 -7.75
CA VAL A 196 25.58 -0.46 -8.29
C VAL A 196 26.15 0.93 -8.51
N LYS A 197 25.40 1.84 -9.14
CA LYS A 197 25.82 3.22 -9.39
C LYS A 197 26.04 4.00 -8.11
N ALA A 198 25.28 3.74 -7.04
CA ALA A 198 25.46 4.39 -5.75
C ALA A 198 26.87 4.24 -5.19
N LYS A 199 27.56 3.12 -5.50
CA LYS A 199 28.94 2.88 -5.07
C LYS A 199 29.96 3.79 -5.76
N SER A 200 29.60 4.40 -6.90
CA SER A 200 30.49 5.26 -7.71
C SER A 200 30.30 6.75 -7.40
N PHE A 201 29.31 7.11 -6.60
CA PHE A 201 29.00 8.49 -6.26
C PHE A 201 29.66 8.93 -4.93
N ASN A 202 29.75 10.25 -4.71
CA ASN A 202 30.07 10.79 -3.40
C ASN A 202 28.95 10.49 -2.39
N ASP A 203 29.22 10.70 -1.10
CA ASP A 203 28.33 10.26 -0.01
C ASP A 203 26.89 10.78 -0.13
N SER A 204 26.71 12.04 -0.53
CA SER A 204 25.38 12.64 -0.66
C SER A 204 24.58 11.99 -1.79
N LEU A 205 25.16 11.88 -2.98
CA LEU A 205 24.52 11.23 -4.13
C LEU A 205 24.38 9.72 -3.94
N SER A 206 25.35 9.09 -3.28
CA SER A 206 25.32 7.69 -2.90
C SER A 206 24.11 7.37 -2.01
N SER A 207 23.91 8.15 -0.94
CA SER A 207 22.79 7.98 -0.02
C SER A 207 21.45 8.12 -0.74
N ARG A 208 21.30 9.16 -1.59
CA ARG A 208 20.06 9.35 -2.37
C ARG A 208 19.84 8.26 -3.40
N SER A 209 20.88 7.76 -4.05
CA SER A 209 20.79 6.67 -5.01
C SER A 209 20.40 5.35 -4.35
N LYS A 210 20.89 5.07 -3.14
CA LYS A 210 20.47 3.91 -2.35
C LYS A 210 18.98 4.00 -1.98
N LEU A 211 18.53 5.16 -1.51
CA LEU A 211 17.12 5.39 -1.17
C LEU A 211 16.22 5.11 -2.40
N TYR A 212 16.60 5.62 -3.58
CA TYR A 212 15.88 5.33 -4.81
C TYR A 212 15.91 3.83 -5.14
N ALA A 213 17.06 3.16 -5.00
CA ALA A 213 17.17 1.73 -5.25
C ALA A 213 16.21 0.91 -4.37
N TYR A 214 16.06 1.26 -3.09
CA TYR A 214 15.14 0.58 -2.18
C TYR A 214 13.67 0.80 -2.56
N ALA A 215 13.29 2.03 -2.91
CA ALA A 215 11.94 2.33 -3.36
C ALA A 215 11.61 1.63 -4.70
N LEU A 216 12.55 1.64 -5.65
CA LEU A 216 12.43 0.94 -6.92
C LEU A 216 12.32 -0.57 -6.70
N ALA A 217 13.14 -1.17 -5.82
CA ALA A 217 13.13 -2.60 -5.53
C ALA A 217 11.74 -3.07 -5.09
N THR A 218 11.14 -2.40 -4.12
CA THR A 218 9.79 -2.73 -3.66
C THR A 218 8.73 -2.50 -4.73
N SER A 219 8.82 -1.38 -5.46
CA SER A 219 7.82 -1.04 -6.49
C SER A 219 7.89 -1.98 -7.70
N GLU A 220 9.09 -2.44 -8.06
CA GLU A 220 9.30 -3.42 -9.13
C GLU A 220 8.82 -4.81 -8.72
N GLU A 221 9.01 -5.21 -7.46
CA GLU A 221 8.41 -6.43 -6.91
C GLU A 221 6.89 -6.35 -6.91
N ASN A 222 6.32 -5.21 -6.49
CA ASN A 222 4.89 -4.96 -6.58
C ASN A 222 4.39 -5.12 -8.02
N ALA A 223 5.02 -4.45 -8.97
CA ALA A 223 4.63 -4.48 -10.39
C ALA A 223 4.74 -5.88 -11.02
N ALA A 224 5.63 -6.72 -10.49
CA ALA A 224 5.81 -8.10 -10.93
C ALA A 224 4.88 -9.12 -10.24
N GLY A 225 3.98 -8.69 -9.37
CA GLY A 225 3.10 -9.59 -8.61
C GLY A 225 3.76 -10.25 -7.40
N GLY A 226 4.92 -9.76 -6.99
CA GLY A 226 5.62 -10.22 -5.78
C GLY A 226 4.88 -9.85 -4.49
N ILE A 227 5.35 -10.42 -3.37
CA ILE A 227 4.82 -10.12 -2.04
C ILE A 227 5.31 -8.74 -1.63
N VAL A 228 4.38 -7.89 -1.21
CA VAL A 228 4.62 -6.55 -0.68
C VAL A 228 3.75 -6.28 0.54
N VAL A 229 4.05 -5.19 1.24
CA VAL A 229 3.17 -4.67 2.30
C VAL A 229 2.50 -3.39 1.78
N THR A 230 1.19 -3.30 1.90
CA THR A 230 0.48 -2.02 1.60
C THR A 230 0.91 -0.93 2.59
N ALA A 231 1.24 0.27 2.07
CA ALA A 231 1.63 1.42 2.89
C ALA A 231 1.35 2.76 2.15
N PRO A 232 0.11 3.27 2.10
CA PRO A 232 -1.14 2.61 2.50
C PRO A 232 -1.70 1.65 1.45
N THR A 233 -1.22 1.65 0.20
CA THR A 233 -1.68 0.81 -0.91
C THR A 233 -0.54 0.01 -1.53
N CYS A 234 -0.85 -0.94 -2.44
CA CYS A 234 0.17 -1.63 -3.23
C CYS A 234 0.95 -0.66 -4.11
N GLY A 235 0.27 0.29 -4.76
CA GLY A 235 0.89 1.26 -5.68
C GLY A 235 1.91 2.19 -5.02
N SER A 236 1.80 2.41 -3.72
CA SER A 236 2.70 3.25 -2.92
C SER A 236 3.57 2.47 -1.92
N SER A 237 3.57 1.13 -2.03
CA SER A 237 4.25 0.23 -1.08
C SER A 237 5.78 0.41 -0.98
N GLY A 238 6.39 1.14 -1.91
CA GLY A 238 7.84 1.37 -1.94
C GLY A 238 8.32 2.53 -1.06
N VAL A 239 7.44 3.45 -0.65
CA VAL A 239 7.86 4.70 0.00
C VAL A 239 8.30 4.47 1.45
N VAL A 240 7.39 3.99 2.30
CA VAL A 240 7.65 3.78 3.74
C VAL A 240 8.82 2.81 3.97
N PRO A 241 8.84 1.62 3.36
CA PRO A 241 9.93 0.69 3.60
C PRO A 241 11.29 1.22 3.11
N ALA A 242 11.34 1.94 1.98
CA ALA A 242 12.60 2.50 1.50
C ALA A 242 13.19 3.54 2.46
N VAL A 243 12.35 4.43 3.01
CA VAL A 243 12.79 5.45 3.97
C VAL A 243 13.28 4.80 5.26
N LEU A 244 12.50 3.89 5.84
CA LEU A 244 12.87 3.22 7.09
C LEU A 244 14.11 2.32 6.92
N TYR A 245 14.20 1.57 5.82
CA TYR A 245 15.34 0.71 5.52
C TYR A 245 16.61 1.53 5.31
N ASN A 246 16.52 2.65 4.57
CA ASN A 246 17.65 3.55 4.36
C ASN A 246 18.17 4.13 5.68
N ILE A 247 17.28 4.57 6.58
CA ILE A 247 17.66 5.10 7.90
C ILE A 247 18.25 3.98 8.76
N ALA A 248 17.63 2.81 8.79
CA ALA A 248 18.10 1.66 9.56
C ALA A 248 19.52 1.25 9.17
N GLN A 249 19.80 1.14 7.85
CA GLN A 249 21.09 0.75 7.33
C GLN A 249 22.18 1.83 7.51
N SER A 250 21.82 3.11 7.41
CA SER A 250 22.80 4.20 7.49
C SER A 250 23.15 4.63 8.91
N ARG A 251 22.32 4.31 9.91
CA ARG A 251 22.44 4.79 11.28
C ARG A 251 22.41 3.69 12.35
N GLU A 252 22.41 2.43 11.94
CA GLU A 252 22.37 1.26 12.86
C GLU A 252 21.24 1.38 13.91
N ILE A 253 20.05 1.80 13.47
CA ILE A 253 18.91 2.01 14.35
C ILE A 253 18.39 0.67 14.88
N PRO A 254 18.23 0.50 16.20
CA PRO A 254 17.65 -0.71 16.78
C PRO A 254 16.23 -0.97 16.25
N THR A 255 15.92 -2.23 15.96
CA THR A 255 14.63 -2.65 15.39
C THR A 255 13.43 -2.11 16.17
N VAL A 256 13.48 -2.09 17.50
CA VAL A 256 12.40 -1.55 18.34
C VAL A 256 12.04 -0.10 17.99
N ARG A 257 13.03 0.73 17.63
CA ARG A 257 12.78 2.13 17.22
C ARG A 257 12.13 2.20 15.84
N ILE A 258 12.52 1.29 14.93
CA ILE A 258 11.88 1.16 13.62
C ILE A 258 10.41 0.75 13.76
N LEU A 259 10.10 -0.22 14.63
CA LEU A 259 8.72 -0.65 14.87
C LEU A 259 7.87 0.49 15.44
N ARG A 260 8.39 1.27 16.38
CA ARG A 260 7.71 2.46 16.91
C ARG A 260 7.47 3.52 15.82
N ALA A 261 8.44 3.75 14.94
CA ALA A 261 8.27 4.64 13.80
C ALA A 261 7.24 4.11 12.79
N LEU A 262 7.19 2.79 12.59
CA LEU A 262 6.20 2.15 11.74
C LEU A 262 4.78 2.27 12.34
N ALA A 263 4.62 2.19 13.67
CA ALA A 263 3.37 2.45 14.35
C ALA A 263 2.87 3.88 14.09
N THR A 264 3.76 4.88 14.23
CA THR A 264 3.47 6.27 13.89
C THR A 264 3.09 6.43 12.40
N ALA A 265 3.84 5.82 11.48
CA ALA A 265 3.49 5.83 10.06
C ALA A 265 2.07 5.27 9.83
N GLY A 266 1.74 4.15 10.46
CA GLY A 266 0.41 3.53 10.39
C GLY A 266 -0.70 4.47 10.88
N LEU A 267 -0.47 5.18 11.98
CA LEU A 267 -1.43 6.15 12.51
C LEU A 267 -1.71 7.28 11.51
N PHE A 268 -0.68 7.89 10.92
CA PHE A 268 -0.85 8.96 9.93
C PHE A 268 -1.57 8.48 8.66
N GLY A 269 -1.25 7.28 8.18
CA GLY A 269 -1.97 6.67 7.07
C GLY A 269 -3.44 6.38 7.41
N ASN A 270 -3.73 5.98 8.64
CA ASN A 270 -5.07 5.68 9.11
C ASN A 270 -5.93 6.95 9.28
N ILE A 271 -5.33 8.06 9.72
CA ILE A 271 -5.99 9.38 9.77
C ILE A 271 -6.41 9.80 8.36
N ALA A 272 -5.51 9.70 7.38
CA ALA A 272 -5.81 10.02 5.99
C ALA A 272 -6.91 9.10 5.41
N LYS A 273 -6.85 7.79 5.68
CA LYS A 273 -7.87 6.81 5.28
C LYS A 273 -9.24 7.13 5.85
N THR A 274 -9.30 7.60 7.10
CA THR A 274 -10.55 7.85 7.82
C THR A 274 -11.22 9.16 7.38
N ASN A 275 -10.44 10.22 7.18
CA ASN A 275 -10.98 11.56 6.91
C ASN A 275 -11.08 11.89 5.40
N ALA A 276 -10.41 11.10 4.57
CA ALA A 276 -10.43 11.24 3.11
C ALA A 276 -10.55 9.86 2.45
N SER A 277 -9.65 9.55 1.52
CA SER A 277 -9.52 8.23 0.89
C SER A 277 -8.05 7.93 0.59
N ILE A 278 -7.70 6.65 0.62
CA ILE A 278 -6.41 6.14 0.15
C ILE A 278 -6.55 5.44 -1.21
N SER A 279 -7.70 5.55 -1.86
CA SER A 279 -7.97 4.93 -3.17
C SER A 279 -7.52 5.85 -4.30
N GLY A 280 -6.54 5.41 -5.09
CA GLY A 280 -6.12 6.16 -6.28
C GLY A 280 -7.25 6.39 -7.30
N ALA A 281 -8.23 5.50 -7.35
CA ALA A 281 -9.39 5.63 -8.22
C ALA A 281 -10.36 6.75 -7.78
N GLU A 282 -10.39 7.06 -6.48
CA GLU A 282 -11.28 8.09 -5.92
C GLU A 282 -10.60 9.46 -5.84
N VAL A 283 -9.38 9.48 -5.33
CA VAL A 283 -8.69 10.73 -4.99
C VAL A 283 -7.36 10.92 -5.72
N GLY A 284 -7.00 10.04 -6.63
CA GLY A 284 -5.71 10.13 -7.33
C GLY A 284 -4.52 9.63 -6.52
N CYS A 285 -3.32 9.79 -7.08
CA CYS A 285 -2.08 9.40 -6.42
C CYS A 285 -1.74 10.27 -5.20
N GLN A 286 -2.38 11.42 -5.01
CA GLN A 286 -2.27 12.17 -3.77
C GLN A 286 -2.70 11.35 -2.55
N GLY A 287 -3.76 10.52 -2.68
CA GLY A 287 -4.22 9.61 -1.62
C GLY A 287 -3.39 8.33 -1.48
N GLU A 288 -2.61 7.96 -2.47
CA GLU A 288 -1.71 6.80 -2.39
C GLU A 288 -0.28 7.23 -2.05
N VAL A 289 0.40 7.85 -3.01
CA VAL A 289 1.82 8.22 -2.88
C VAL A 289 2.01 9.42 -1.95
N GLY A 290 1.07 10.39 -1.98
CA GLY A 290 1.11 11.55 -1.06
C GLY A 290 0.94 11.11 0.39
N VAL A 291 -0.03 10.23 0.68
CA VAL A 291 -0.22 9.67 2.02
C VAL A 291 0.98 8.81 2.43
N ALA A 292 1.53 7.99 1.53
CA ALA A 292 2.74 7.21 1.81
C ALA A 292 3.95 8.11 2.15
N CYS A 293 4.07 9.25 1.46
CA CYS A 293 5.10 10.25 1.76
C CYS A 293 4.92 10.85 3.16
N ALA A 294 3.69 11.22 3.54
CA ALA A 294 3.37 11.71 4.88
C ALA A 294 3.68 10.67 5.97
N MET A 295 3.27 9.41 5.76
CA MET A 295 3.59 8.29 6.65
C MET A 295 5.10 8.14 6.86
N ALA A 296 5.87 8.17 5.77
CA ALA A 296 7.31 8.03 5.80
C ALA A 296 8.02 9.24 6.44
N ALA A 297 7.51 10.45 6.20
CA ALA A 297 8.05 11.68 6.80
C ALA A 297 7.83 11.71 8.31
N ALA A 298 6.63 11.35 8.79
CA ALA A 298 6.33 11.22 10.22
C ALA A 298 7.26 10.20 10.90
N ALA A 299 7.40 9.02 10.30
CA ALA A 299 8.29 7.97 10.82
C ALA A 299 9.75 8.41 10.84
N ALA A 300 10.24 9.05 9.78
CA ALA A 300 11.58 9.58 9.71
C ALA A 300 11.82 10.65 10.78
N CYS A 301 10.92 11.63 10.90
CA CYS A 301 11.02 12.69 11.89
C CYS A 301 11.10 12.14 13.32
N GLN A 302 10.29 11.14 13.66
CA GLN A 302 10.39 10.44 14.95
C GLN A 302 11.74 9.76 15.16
N LEU A 303 12.29 9.10 14.14
CA LEU A 303 13.60 8.44 14.24
C LEU A 303 14.75 9.43 14.43
N PHE A 304 14.61 10.63 13.90
CA PHE A 304 15.56 11.74 14.10
C PHE A 304 15.34 12.53 15.40
N GLY A 305 14.35 12.12 16.22
CA GLY A 305 14.11 12.73 17.53
C GLY A 305 13.19 13.93 17.52
N GLY A 306 12.40 14.10 16.46
CA GLY A 306 11.40 15.17 16.37
C GLY A 306 10.33 15.09 17.46
N THR A 307 9.88 16.25 17.91
CA THR A 307 8.72 16.37 18.82
C THR A 307 7.43 15.98 18.10
N PRO A 308 6.33 15.69 18.83
CA PRO A 308 5.04 15.42 18.18
C PRO A 308 4.61 16.49 17.17
N THR A 309 4.80 17.77 17.49
CA THR A 309 4.51 18.90 16.57
C THR A 309 5.39 18.87 15.32
N GLN A 310 6.67 18.55 15.45
CA GLN A 310 7.57 18.43 14.29
C GLN A 310 7.23 17.22 13.43
N ILE A 311 6.81 16.11 14.04
CA ILE A 311 6.36 14.90 13.35
C ILE A 311 5.10 15.19 12.52
N GLU A 312 4.15 15.87 13.12
CA GLU A 312 2.93 16.32 12.44
C GLU A 312 3.24 17.22 11.26
N TYR A 313 4.04 18.27 11.48
CA TYR A 313 4.42 19.22 10.44
C TYR A 313 5.19 18.55 9.29
N ALA A 314 6.07 17.59 9.58
CA ALA A 314 6.76 16.83 8.55
C ALA A 314 5.77 16.05 7.67
N ALA A 315 4.75 15.45 8.27
CA ALA A 315 3.72 14.71 7.55
C ALA A 315 2.84 15.64 6.69
N GLU A 316 2.41 16.77 7.26
CA GLU A 316 1.64 17.80 6.54
C GLU A 316 2.39 18.28 5.31
N MET A 317 3.64 18.77 5.47
CA MET A 317 4.48 19.23 4.39
C MET A 317 4.69 18.15 3.32
N ALA A 318 4.89 16.90 3.74
CA ALA A 318 5.08 15.80 2.82
C ALA A 318 3.83 15.54 1.97
N LEU A 319 2.63 15.60 2.57
CA LEU A 319 1.36 15.40 1.86
C LEU A 319 1.03 16.57 0.93
N GLU A 320 1.18 17.79 1.41
CA GLU A 320 0.87 19.03 0.68
C GLU A 320 1.51 19.05 -0.72
N HIS A 321 2.76 18.62 -0.83
CA HIS A 321 3.51 18.62 -2.08
C HIS A 321 3.07 17.55 -3.10
N PHE A 322 2.09 16.74 -2.75
CA PHE A 322 1.44 15.76 -3.66
C PHE A 322 -0.03 16.10 -3.95
N LEU A 323 -0.58 17.18 -3.39
CA LEU A 323 -1.95 17.60 -3.68
C LEU A 323 -2.11 17.93 -5.17
N GLY A 324 -3.20 17.49 -5.75
CA GLY A 324 -3.47 17.60 -7.19
C GLY A 324 -2.87 16.48 -8.05
N LEU A 325 -2.13 15.52 -7.46
CA LEU A 325 -1.53 14.43 -8.22
C LEU A 325 -2.59 13.38 -8.62
N THR A 326 -2.80 13.26 -9.93
CA THR A 326 -3.79 12.34 -10.53
C THR A 326 -3.32 10.89 -10.53
N CYS A 327 -4.24 9.95 -10.77
CA CYS A 327 -3.94 8.54 -11.01
C CYS A 327 -4.22 8.19 -12.47
N ASP A 328 -3.20 8.22 -13.30
CA ASP A 328 -3.25 8.01 -14.75
C ASP A 328 -2.09 7.13 -15.23
N PRO A 329 -1.99 5.88 -14.76
CA PRO A 329 -0.90 5.00 -15.14
C PRO A 329 -0.98 4.63 -16.63
N VAL A 330 0.18 4.63 -17.30
CA VAL A 330 0.29 4.28 -18.71
C VAL A 330 -0.19 2.84 -18.94
N CYS A 331 -1.09 2.65 -19.87
CA CYS A 331 -1.75 1.37 -20.17
C CYS A 331 -2.46 0.75 -18.95
N GLY A 332 -2.82 1.53 -17.93
CA GLY A 332 -3.42 1.03 -16.70
C GLY A 332 -2.48 0.19 -15.82
N LEU A 333 -1.18 0.17 -16.11
CA LEU A 333 -0.20 -0.63 -15.37
C LEU A 333 0.39 0.17 -14.21
N VAL A 334 0.50 -0.46 -13.02
CA VAL A 334 1.18 0.13 -11.85
C VAL A 334 2.70 0.10 -12.06
N GLN A 335 3.16 0.75 -13.12
CA GLN A 335 4.56 0.82 -13.57
C GLN A 335 4.99 2.26 -13.84
N ILE A 336 4.42 2.91 -14.86
CA ILE A 336 4.72 4.29 -15.23
C ILE A 336 3.46 5.13 -15.02
N PRO A 337 3.52 6.18 -14.18
CA PRO A 337 4.69 6.70 -13.43
C PRO A 337 4.84 6.12 -12.01
N CYS A 338 4.06 5.11 -11.62
CA CYS A 338 3.94 4.66 -10.22
C CYS A 338 5.28 4.30 -9.57
N ILE A 339 6.13 3.53 -10.27
CA ILE A 339 7.44 3.10 -9.76
C ILE A 339 8.33 4.32 -9.45
N GLU A 340 8.36 5.29 -10.37
CA GLU A 340 9.19 6.49 -10.23
C GLU A 340 8.66 7.42 -9.14
N ARG A 341 7.33 7.53 -9.01
CA ARG A 341 6.68 8.32 -7.95
C ARG A 341 7.06 7.83 -6.54
N ASN A 342 7.20 6.51 -6.34
CA ASN A 342 7.64 5.96 -5.06
C ASN A 342 9.06 6.43 -4.69
N ALA A 343 10.00 6.41 -5.65
CA ALA A 343 11.36 6.86 -5.43
C ALA A 343 11.42 8.36 -5.09
N VAL A 344 10.68 9.18 -5.84
CA VAL A 344 10.59 10.63 -5.60
C VAL A 344 9.94 10.92 -4.25
N ALA A 345 8.87 10.22 -3.89
CA ALA A 345 8.18 10.40 -2.61
C ALA A 345 9.06 10.00 -1.42
N ALA A 346 9.84 8.92 -1.54
CA ALA A 346 10.79 8.53 -0.49
C ALA A 346 11.83 9.63 -0.23
N ALA A 347 12.33 10.28 -1.28
CA ALA A 347 13.24 11.42 -1.13
C ALA A 347 12.55 12.64 -0.51
N ARG A 348 11.33 12.95 -0.96
CA ARG A 348 10.54 14.05 -0.43
C ARG A 348 10.23 13.88 1.06
N ALA A 349 9.97 12.65 1.51
CA ALA A 349 9.75 12.35 2.92
C ALA A 349 10.97 12.71 3.79
N LEU A 350 12.19 12.45 3.31
CA LEU A 350 13.41 12.85 4.01
C LEU A 350 13.66 14.37 3.94
N ASP A 351 13.31 15.02 2.82
CA ASP A 351 13.40 16.48 2.71
C ASP A 351 12.42 17.17 3.69
N ALA A 352 11.17 16.67 3.80
CA ALA A 352 10.18 17.17 4.75
C ALA A 352 10.61 16.95 6.21
N ASN A 353 11.16 15.79 6.54
CA ASN A 353 11.75 15.54 7.85
C ASN A 353 12.88 16.52 8.17
N LEU A 354 13.81 16.73 7.25
CA LEU A 354 14.92 17.65 7.44
C LEU A 354 14.42 19.07 7.72
N TYR A 355 13.46 19.54 6.93
CA TYR A 355 12.88 20.86 7.11
C TYR A 355 12.19 21.01 8.47
N ALA A 356 11.34 20.06 8.84
CA ALA A 356 10.62 20.09 10.11
C ALA A 356 11.56 20.03 11.33
N CYS A 357 12.65 19.24 11.27
CA CYS A 357 13.63 19.16 12.35
C CYS A 357 14.43 20.43 12.55
N LEU A 358 14.55 21.29 11.52
CA LEU A 358 15.26 22.57 11.61
C LEU A 358 14.39 23.72 12.15
N LEU A 359 13.08 23.51 12.26
CA LEU A 359 12.20 24.51 12.84
C LEU A 359 12.44 24.66 14.34
N TYR A 360 12.51 25.92 14.78
CA TYR A 360 12.45 26.26 16.18
C TYR A 360 11.04 25.97 16.72
N THR A 361 10.94 25.38 17.90
CA THR A 361 9.66 25.04 18.53
C THR A 361 8.76 26.26 18.80
N SER A 362 9.30 27.47 18.76
CA SER A 362 8.54 28.72 18.87
C SER A 362 7.80 29.13 17.59
N ASP A 363 8.16 28.57 16.44
CA ASP A 363 7.57 28.91 15.14
C ASP A 363 6.45 27.92 14.74
N ALA A 364 6.28 26.87 15.51
CA ALA A 364 5.26 25.82 15.30
C ALA A 364 4.01 25.99 16.20
N ALA A 365 3.75 27.23 16.66
CA ALA A 365 2.60 27.56 17.51
C ALA A 365 1.47 28.22 16.71
#